data_6868e570fffd25ec885047cd433bbf19
#
_entry.id   6868e570fffd25ec885047cd433bbf19
#
_cell.length_a   1.000
_cell.length_b   1.000
_cell.length_c   1.000
_cell.angle_alpha   90.00
_cell.angle_beta   90.00
_cell.angle_gamma   90.00
#
_symmetry.space_group_name_H-M   'P 1'
#
loop_
_entity.id
_entity.type
_entity.pdbx_description
1 polymer ?
#
loop_
_entity_poly.entity_id
_entity_poly.type
_entity_poly.pdbx_seq_one_letter_code
_entity_poly.pdbx_strand_id
1 'polypeptide(L)'
;MPRDRVAIELEGVCKRFGKAAAVDDVTLAIREGEFFSLLGPSGCWKTTTLRMIAGFEVPDEGRILLQGDDVTTVFSNRRPVNMVFQQYALFPHMSIYDNVAFGLKVKRVPRREHDGRVKEMLRVVELEGYENRKPRQLSGGQQQRVALARALVNLPAALLLDEPLGALDVKLRKQMQLELKAIQHDLGTTFVYVTHDQEEALAMSDRIAVMNRGRVEQIGSPREIYERPETPFVADFIGSLNALELTVDEIVGGYAVSRIGEDERVVVPVGSDTRAAETVRVAVRPEQVQIEPAESAGGEGGSRLDGKVAEIVYLGMYTQFHVDTRAGRVVSHRLADETLSRVSVGSRVTLSWPPEHASLLGTAEPLALA
;
A
#
# COMPACT_ATOMS: atom_id res chain seq x y z
N MET A 1 3.97 24.01 7.97
CA MET A 1 5.38 23.90 7.54
C MET A 1 5.38 23.56 6.06
N PRO A 2 6.19 24.16 5.19
CA PRO A 2 6.15 23.90 3.77
C PRO A 2 6.60 22.45 3.49
N ARG A 3 5.65 21.60 3.10
CA ARG A 3 5.85 20.19 2.68
C ARG A 3 6.44 20.04 1.28
N ASP A 4 7.11 21.08 0.74
CA ASP A 4 7.60 21.08 -0.65
C ASP A 4 9.07 20.65 -0.80
N ARG A 5 9.77 20.37 0.32
CA ARG A 5 11.14 19.88 0.23
C ARG A 5 11.17 18.37 0.02
N VAL A 6 12.02 17.95 -0.90
CA VAL A 6 12.26 16.54 -1.21
C VAL A 6 13.34 16.01 -0.25
N ALA A 7 13.02 14.93 0.49
CA ALA A 7 13.96 14.23 1.35
C ALA A 7 14.78 13.20 0.59
N ILE A 8 14.13 12.48 -0.33
CA ILE A 8 14.75 11.41 -1.14
C ILE A 8 14.25 11.54 -2.58
N GLU A 9 15.18 11.48 -3.53
CA GLU A 9 14.85 11.46 -4.96
C GLU A 9 15.63 10.35 -5.67
N LEU A 10 14.94 9.57 -6.48
CA LEU A 10 15.49 8.60 -7.40
C LEU A 10 15.22 9.08 -8.81
N GLU A 11 16.25 9.14 -9.64
CA GLU A 11 16.18 9.60 -11.02
C GLU A 11 16.68 8.50 -11.97
N GLY A 12 15.76 7.83 -12.66
CA GLY A 12 16.07 6.81 -13.64
C GLY A 12 16.91 5.66 -13.09
N VAL A 13 16.66 5.25 -11.84
CA VAL A 13 17.48 4.26 -11.13
C VAL A 13 17.25 2.87 -11.69
N CYS A 14 18.36 2.23 -12.15
CA CYS A 14 18.37 0.85 -12.62
C CYS A 14 19.31 -0.02 -11.78
N LYS A 15 18.93 -1.30 -11.58
CA LYS A 15 19.77 -2.32 -10.96
C LYS A 15 19.58 -3.67 -11.63
N ARG A 16 20.66 -4.32 -12.00
CA ARG A 16 20.65 -5.64 -12.63
C ARG A 16 21.45 -6.65 -11.79
N PHE A 17 20.94 -7.85 -11.68
CA PHE A 17 21.66 -8.99 -11.14
C PHE A 17 21.81 -10.04 -12.26
N GLY A 18 22.98 -10.12 -12.84
CA GLY A 18 23.23 -10.91 -14.04
C GLY A 18 22.38 -10.42 -15.22
N LYS A 19 21.47 -11.27 -15.72
CA LYS A 19 20.55 -10.92 -16.82
C LYS A 19 19.22 -10.32 -16.35
N ALA A 20 18.92 -10.40 -15.05
CA ALA A 20 17.65 -9.93 -14.52
C ALA A 20 17.71 -8.44 -14.16
N ALA A 21 16.81 -7.64 -14.73
CA ALA A 21 16.57 -6.27 -14.29
C ALA A 21 15.77 -6.33 -12.99
N ALA A 22 16.42 -6.07 -11.87
CA ALA A 22 15.81 -6.07 -10.55
C ALA A 22 15.07 -4.75 -10.30
N VAL A 23 15.66 -3.63 -10.68
CA VAL A 23 15.05 -2.29 -10.66
C VAL A 23 15.26 -1.70 -12.04
N ASP A 24 14.21 -1.16 -12.64
CA ASP A 24 14.17 -0.77 -14.03
C ASP A 24 13.51 0.60 -14.17
N ASP A 25 14.33 1.63 -14.38
CA ASP A 25 13.96 3.02 -14.61
C ASP A 25 13.05 3.61 -13.50
N VAL A 26 13.43 3.39 -12.24
CA VAL A 26 12.65 3.92 -11.11
C VAL A 26 12.97 5.40 -10.90
N THR A 27 11.95 6.23 -11.10
CA THR A 27 11.96 7.67 -10.81
C THR A 27 10.84 7.99 -9.82
N LEU A 28 11.21 8.52 -8.64
CA LEU A 28 10.27 8.93 -7.61
C LEU A 28 10.88 9.98 -6.67
N ALA A 29 10.03 10.79 -6.07
CA ALA A 29 10.41 11.77 -5.05
C ALA A 29 9.58 11.58 -3.78
N ILE A 30 10.25 11.54 -2.62
CA ILE A 30 9.66 11.41 -1.28
C ILE A 30 9.87 12.73 -0.55
N ARG A 31 8.81 13.31 -0.02
CA ARG A 31 8.84 14.62 0.63
C ARG A 31 9.34 14.52 2.07
N GLU A 32 9.87 15.63 2.61
CA GLU A 32 10.23 15.69 4.02
C GLU A 32 9.00 15.50 4.94
N GLY A 33 9.15 14.69 5.97
CA GLY A 33 8.09 14.36 6.92
C GLY A 33 6.96 13.51 6.35
N GLU A 34 7.14 12.88 5.18
CA GLU A 34 6.16 12.00 4.57
C GLU A 34 6.30 10.56 5.09
N PHE A 35 5.17 9.88 5.27
CA PHE A 35 5.14 8.43 5.41
C PHE A 35 4.91 7.84 4.01
N PHE A 36 5.96 7.36 3.37
CA PHE A 36 5.93 6.85 2.00
C PHE A 36 6.10 5.33 1.98
N SER A 37 5.19 4.61 1.32
CA SER A 37 5.29 3.16 1.21
C SER A 37 5.69 2.69 -0.18
N LEU A 38 6.59 1.70 -0.23
CA LEU A 38 6.84 0.85 -1.40
C LEU A 38 6.03 -0.42 -1.22
N LEU A 39 4.97 -0.59 -2.01
CA LEU A 39 4.03 -1.69 -1.94
C LEU A 39 4.11 -2.55 -3.20
N GLY A 40 3.96 -3.87 -3.09
CA GLY A 40 3.93 -4.77 -4.24
C GLY A 40 4.12 -6.23 -3.84
N PRO A 41 3.96 -7.19 -4.75
CA PRO A 41 4.13 -8.61 -4.47
C PRO A 41 5.56 -8.97 -4.06
N SER A 42 5.73 -10.17 -3.51
CA SER A 42 7.06 -10.71 -3.21
C SER A 42 7.88 -10.82 -4.50
N GLY A 43 9.16 -10.45 -4.43
CA GLY A 43 10.06 -10.50 -5.60
C GLY A 43 9.95 -9.33 -6.57
N CYS A 44 9.15 -8.28 -6.31
CA CYS A 44 9.12 -7.08 -7.16
C CYS A 44 10.24 -6.06 -6.85
N TRP A 45 11.21 -6.42 -6.01
CA TRP A 45 12.46 -5.70 -5.73
C TRP A 45 12.36 -4.42 -4.87
N LYS A 46 11.31 -4.28 -4.06
CA LYS A 46 11.14 -3.18 -3.08
C LYS A 46 12.32 -3.05 -2.13
N THR A 47 12.72 -4.16 -1.50
CA THR A 47 13.88 -4.22 -0.60
C THR A 47 15.17 -3.81 -1.29
N THR A 48 15.36 -4.15 -2.57
CA THR A 48 16.54 -3.71 -3.35
C THR A 48 16.53 -2.20 -3.54
N THR A 49 15.38 -1.62 -3.89
CA THR A 49 15.22 -0.17 -3.97
C THR A 49 15.52 0.51 -2.64
N LEU A 50 14.99 -0.03 -1.53
CA LEU A 50 15.29 0.48 -0.20
C LEU A 50 16.79 0.38 0.15
N ARG A 51 17.45 -0.73 -0.20
CA ARG A 51 18.90 -0.94 0.01
C ARG A 51 19.76 0.00 -0.81
N MET A 52 19.32 0.37 -2.01
CA MET A 52 20.01 1.39 -2.81
C MET A 52 19.90 2.77 -2.16
N ILE A 53 18.73 3.16 -1.61
CA ILE A 53 18.58 4.39 -0.83
C ILE A 53 19.48 4.35 0.42
N ALA A 54 19.57 3.20 1.10
CA ALA A 54 20.41 3.02 2.29
C ALA A 54 21.93 2.96 1.98
N GLY A 55 22.33 2.76 0.73
CA GLY A 55 23.73 2.63 0.31
C GLY A 55 24.35 1.25 0.57
N PHE A 56 23.52 0.21 0.73
CA PHE A 56 23.96 -1.18 0.76
C PHE A 56 24.08 -1.79 -0.64
N GLU A 57 23.39 -1.22 -1.61
CA GLU A 57 23.49 -1.56 -3.03
C GLU A 57 23.79 -0.28 -3.82
N VAL A 58 24.58 -0.40 -4.87
CA VAL A 58 24.87 0.71 -5.79
C VAL A 58 24.04 0.48 -7.06
N PRO A 59 23.29 1.47 -7.55
CA PRO A 59 22.60 1.35 -8.83
C PRO A 59 23.60 1.23 -9.97
N ASP A 60 23.19 0.60 -11.07
CA ASP A 60 24.01 0.48 -12.28
C ASP A 60 23.82 1.71 -13.19
N GLU A 61 22.64 2.35 -13.13
CA GLU A 61 22.29 3.56 -13.86
C GLU A 61 21.42 4.47 -12.97
N GLY A 62 21.34 5.75 -13.31
CA GLY A 62 20.54 6.74 -12.58
C GLY A 62 21.24 7.34 -11.37
N ARG A 63 20.51 8.14 -10.60
CA ARG A 63 21.03 8.86 -9.43
C ARG A 63 20.10 8.75 -8.23
N ILE A 64 20.68 8.85 -7.04
CA ILE A 64 19.98 8.90 -5.76
C ILE A 64 20.41 10.14 -5.01
N LEU A 65 19.47 11.02 -4.71
CA LEU A 65 19.72 12.23 -3.95
C LEU A 65 19.05 12.13 -2.57
N LEU A 66 19.75 12.60 -1.54
CA LEU A 66 19.22 12.77 -0.18
C LEU A 66 19.33 14.24 0.18
N GLN A 67 18.19 14.90 0.42
CA GLN A 67 18.10 16.35 0.70
C GLN A 67 18.81 17.21 -0.38
N GLY A 68 18.78 16.75 -1.64
CA GLY A 68 19.42 17.40 -2.78
C GLY A 68 20.87 17.02 -3.03
N ASP A 69 21.54 16.34 -2.09
CA ASP A 69 22.91 15.87 -2.26
C ASP A 69 22.95 14.51 -2.96
N ASP A 70 23.75 14.38 -4.01
CA ASP A 70 23.98 13.11 -4.72
C ASP A 70 24.76 12.14 -3.84
N VAL A 71 24.10 11.04 -3.47
CA VAL A 71 24.66 9.98 -2.61
C VAL A 71 24.84 8.66 -3.36
N THR A 72 24.73 8.64 -4.68
CA THR A 72 24.69 7.41 -5.50
C THR A 72 25.83 6.45 -5.17
N THR A 73 27.05 6.97 -5.02
CA THR A 73 28.25 6.16 -4.70
C THR A 73 28.71 6.28 -3.24
N VAL A 74 27.94 7.01 -2.39
CA VAL A 74 28.28 7.21 -0.98
C VAL A 74 27.93 5.95 -0.18
N PHE A 75 28.88 5.45 0.61
CA PHE A 75 28.68 4.27 1.48
C PHE A 75 27.60 4.51 2.54
N SER A 76 26.88 3.44 2.93
CA SER A 76 25.77 3.45 3.87
C SER A 76 26.07 4.16 5.20
N ASN A 77 27.26 4.01 5.76
CA ASN A 77 27.66 4.61 7.03
C ASN A 77 27.84 6.14 6.98
N ARG A 78 27.86 6.74 5.80
CA ARG A 78 27.99 8.18 5.59
C ARG A 78 26.71 8.86 5.12
N ARG A 79 25.66 8.07 4.82
CA ARG A 79 24.35 8.61 4.43
C ARG A 79 23.56 9.09 5.65
N PRO A 80 22.79 10.18 5.54
CA PRO A 80 21.97 10.71 6.64
C PRO A 80 20.66 9.93 6.81
N VAL A 81 20.66 8.62 6.57
CA VAL A 81 19.51 7.73 6.72
C VAL A 81 19.84 6.58 7.68
N ASN A 82 18.84 6.03 8.33
CA ASN A 82 18.96 4.81 9.11
C ASN A 82 17.96 3.76 8.62
N MET A 83 18.31 2.48 8.76
CA MET A 83 17.48 1.37 8.33
C MET A 83 17.14 0.44 9.50
N VAL A 84 15.89 0.04 9.59
CA VAL A 84 15.41 -1.04 10.46
C VAL A 84 15.13 -2.25 9.59
N PHE A 85 15.81 -3.35 9.89
CA PHE A 85 15.68 -4.61 9.17
C PHE A 85 14.51 -5.43 9.73
N GLN A 86 14.00 -6.35 8.94
CA GLN A 86 12.90 -7.26 9.29
C GLN A 86 13.13 -8.02 10.61
N GLN A 87 14.37 -8.40 10.92
CA GLN A 87 14.75 -9.12 12.16
C GLN A 87 15.21 -8.18 13.29
N TYR A 88 14.94 -6.87 13.20
CA TYR A 88 15.30 -5.83 14.17
C TYR A 88 16.81 -5.68 14.43
N ALA A 89 17.62 -6.71 14.25
CA ALA A 89 19.09 -6.76 14.40
C ALA A 89 19.60 -6.11 15.70
N LEU A 90 18.91 -6.33 16.84
CA LEU A 90 19.37 -5.84 18.14
C LEU A 90 20.62 -6.58 18.60
N PHE A 91 21.52 -5.89 19.30
CA PHE A 91 22.69 -6.48 19.90
C PHE A 91 22.28 -7.25 21.18
N PRO A 92 22.29 -8.61 21.18
CA PRO A 92 21.69 -9.38 22.27
C PRO A 92 22.47 -9.32 23.60
N HIS A 93 23.76 -8.99 23.55
CA HIS A 93 24.65 -8.85 24.68
C HIS A 93 24.59 -7.46 25.35
N MET A 94 24.06 -6.44 24.65
CA MET A 94 23.93 -5.07 25.13
C MET A 94 22.61 -4.87 25.88
N SER A 95 22.58 -3.89 26.82
CA SER A 95 21.35 -3.37 27.39
C SER A 95 20.50 -2.64 26.34
N ILE A 96 19.24 -2.34 26.66
CA ILE A 96 18.38 -1.51 25.80
C ILE A 96 18.98 -0.11 25.65
N TYR A 97 19.45 0.47 26.75
CA TYR A 97 20.17 1.75 26.72
C TYR A 97 21.36 1.70 25.75
N ASP A 98 22.21 0.69 25.86
CA ASP A 98 23.40 0.57 25.00
C ASP A 98 23.05 0.31 23.53
N ASN A 99 21.97 -0.43 23.27
CA ASN A 99 21.45 -0.61 21.90
C ASN A 99 21.07 0.75 21.30
N VAL A 100 20.27 1.55 22.02
CA VAL A 100 19.84 2.86 21.53
C VAL A 100 21.02 3.83 21.43
N ALA A 101 21.91 3.87 22.44
CA ALA A 101 23.08 4.74 22.45
C ALA A 101 24.16 4.37 21.44
N PHE A 102 24.08 3.20 20.81
CA PHE A 102 25.13 2.68 19.93
C PHE A 102 25.49 3.66 18.79
N GLY A 103 24.47 4.16 18.09
CA GLY A 103 24.67 5.11 17.00
C GLY A 103 25.34 6.42 17.44
N LEU A 104 24.98 6.92 18.64
CA LEU A 104 25.59 8.12 19.22
C LEU A 104 27.08 7.90 19.51
N LYS A 105 27.44 6.70 20.03
CA LYS A 105 28.84 6.31 20.28
C LYS A 105 29.65 6.27 18.98
N VAL A 106 29.10 5.68 17.91
CA VAL A 106 29.75 5.60 16.60
C VAL A 106 29.94 6.98 15.97
N LYS A 107 28.92 7.86 16.08
CA LYS A 107 29.00 9.25 15.61
C LYS A 107 29.83 10.17 16.52
N ARG A 108 30.39 9.64 17.60
CA ARG A 108 31.21 10.40 18.59
C ARG A 108 30.47 11.60 19.21
N VAL A 109 29.15 11.48 19.38
CA VAL A 109 28.34 12.47 20.09
C VAL A 109 28.88 12.59 21.56
N PRO A 110 29.00 13.79 22.15
CA PRO A 110 29.45 13.93 23.51
C PRO A 110 28.64 13.10 24.51
N ARG A 111 29.30 12.39 25.42
CA ARG A 111 28.65 11.49 26.40
C ARG A 111 27.55 12.19 27.25
N ARG A 112 27.73 13.48 27.54
CA ARG A 112 26.75 14.30 28.30
C ARG A 112 25.38 14.38 27.60
N GLU A 113 25.31 14.17 26.25
CA GLU A 113 24.09 14.24 25.49
C GLU A 113 23.41 12.87 25.36
N HIS A 114 24.13 11.75 25.60
CA HIS A 114 23.61 10.40 25.37
C HIS A 114 22.39 10.13 26.26
N ASP A 115 22.48 10.43 27.56
CA ASP A 115 21.45 10.09 28.52
C ASP A 115 20.12 10.79 28.19
N GLY A 116 20.16 12.08 27.87
CA GLY A 116 18.99 12.85 27.47
C GLY A 116 18.35 12.32 26.18
N ARG A 117 19.15 12.09 25.12
CA ARG A 117 18.65 11.60 23.83
C ARG A 117 18.11 10.18 23.94
N VAL A 118 18.76 9.28 24.66
CA VAL A 118 18.31 7.90 24.84
C VAL A 118 17.01 7.85 25.62
N LYS A 119 16.90 8.58 26.74
CA LYS A 119 15.68 8.64 27.55
C LYS A 119 14.52 9.21 26.74
N GLU A 120 14.76 10.29 25.99
CA GLU A 120 13.74 10.87 25.11
C GLU A 120 13.25 9.86 24.05
N MET A 121 14.14 9.15 23.40
CA MET A 121 13.75 8.14 22.41
C MET A 121 13.02 6.96 23.05
N LEU A 122 13.42 6.52 24.25
CA LEU A 122 12.71 5.48 24.97
C LEU A 122 11.31 5.94 25.42
N ARG A 123 11.14 7.21 25.77
CA ARG A 123 9.85 7.82 26.03
C ARG A 123 8.95 7.83 24.80
N VAL A 124 9.49 8.28 23.65
CA VAL A 124 8.77 8.32 22.37
C VAL A 124 8.24 6.94 21.96
N VAL A 125 9.02 5.87 22.23
CA VAL A 125 8.60 4.49 21.90
C VAL A 125 7.95 3.76 23.09
N GLU A 126 7.54 4.48 24.16
CA GLU A 126 6.88 3.95 25.36
C GLU A 126 7.63 2.80 26.06
N LEU A 127 8.95 2.94 26.20
CA LEU A 127 9.83 1.98 26.85
C LEU A 127 10.63 2.60 28.00
N GLU A 128 10.10 3.63 28.67
CA GLU A 128 10.69 4.18 29.90
C GLU A 128 10.81 3.11 30.98
N GLY A 129 11.93 3.07 31.70
CA GLY A 129 12.21 2.07 32.74
C GLY A 129 12.76 0.75 32.22
N TYR A 130 12.94 0.59 30.90
CA TYR A 130 13.49 -0.63 30.30
C TYR A 130 14.99 -0.55 29.99
N GLU A 131 15.67 0.54 30.33
CA GLU A 131 17.06 0.88 29.97
C GLU A 131 18.03 -0.25 30.27
N ASN A 132 17.88 -0.89 31.45
CA ASN A 132 18.80 -1.90 31.95
C ASN A 132 18.47 -3.34 31.48
N ARG A 133 17.33 -3.54 30.82
CA ARG A 133 16.95 -4.86 30.29
C ARG A 133 17.79 -5.22 29.06
N LYS A 134 17.80 -6.51 28.74
CA LYS A 134 18.39 -7.05 27.51
C LYS A 134 17.29 -7.43 26.51
N PRO A 135 17.57 -7.45 25.19
CA PRO A 135 16.58 -7.78 24.16
C PRO A 135 15.80 -9.06 24.43
N ARG A 136 16.44 -10.13 24.91
CA ARG A 136 15.81 -11.42 25.25
C ARG A 136 14.71 -11.33 26.33
N GLN A 137 14.64 -10.24 27.07
CA GLN A 137 13.65 -10.02 28.14
C GLN A 137 12.44 -9.23 27.64
N LEU A 138 12.37 -8.95 26.34
CA LEU A 138 11.33 -8.16 25.68
C LEU A 138 10.49 -9.01 24.74
N SER A 139 9.21 -8.67 24.61
CA SER A 139 8.34 -9.19 23.55
C SER A 139 8.81 -8.73 22.15
N GLY A 140 8.33 -9.36 21.08
CA GLY A 140 8.66 -8.97 19.70
C GLY A 140 8.35 -7.51 19.39
N GLY A 141 7.17 -7.01 19.78
CA GLY A 141 6.81 -5.61 19.61
C GLY A 141 7.70 -4.66 20.42
N GLN A 142 8.08 -5.02 21.65
CA GLN A 142 9.03 -4.22 22.43
C GLN A 142 10.43 -4.20 21.79
N GLN A 143 10.89 -5.32 21.23
CA GLN A 143 12.17 -5.36 20.50
C GLN A 143 12.13 -4.46 19.27
N GLN A 144 11.02 -4.44 18.54
CA GLN A 144 10.80 -3.53 17.41
C GLN A 144 10.88 -2.07 17.85
N ARG A 145 10.21 -1.68 18.93
CA ARG A 145 10.27 -0.32 19.49
C ARG A 145 11.71 0.08 19.87
N VAL A 146 12.49 -0.85 20.41
CA VAL A 146 13.93 -0.60 20.66
C VAL A 146 14.70 -0.37 19.37
N ALA A 147 14.42 -1.15 18.31
CA ALA A 147 15.09 -0.96 17.02
C ALA A 147 14.75 0.39 16.38
N LEU A 148 13.49 0.82 16.52
CA LEU A 148 13.05 2.16 16.12
C LEU A 148 13.78 3.26 16.91
N ALA A 149 13.81 3.16 18.24
CA ALA A 149 14.51 4.13 19.09
C ALA A 149 16.00 4.21 18.73
N ARG A 150 16.66 3.07 18.48
CA ARG A 150 18.07 3.01 18.04
C ARG A 150 18.29 3.71 16.69
N ALA A 151 17.34 3.57 15.78
CA ALA A 151 17.45 4.21 14.48
C ALA A 151 17.15 5.71 14.54
N LEU A 152 16.17 6.12 15.34
CA LEU A 152 15.70 7.50 15.46
C LEU A 152 16.61 8.40 16.32
N VAL A 153 17.34 7.85 17.32
CA VAL A 153 18.21 8.62 18.23
C VAL A 153 19.27 9.43 17.50
N ASN A 154 19.63 9.00 16.27
CA ASN A 154 20.60 9.67 15.41
C ASN A 154 20.02 10.85 14.62
N LEU A 155 18.72 11.13 14.73
CA LEU A 155 17.97 12.16 13.98
C LEU A 155 18.26 12.08 12.48
N PRO A 156 17.93 10.94 11.82
CA PRO A 156 18.19 10.78 10.40
C PRO A 156 17.24 11.67 9.57
N ALA A 157 17.66 12.04 8.35
CA ALA A 157 16.80 12.71 7.36
C ALA A 157 15.62 11.83 6.95
N ALA A 158 15.85 10.50 6.90
CA ALA A 158 14.80 9.53 6.68
C ALA A 158 15.08 8.20 7.42
N LEU A 159 14.01 7.55 7.87
CA LEU A 159 14.02 6.21 8.43
C LEU A 159 13.49 5.23 7.38
N LEU A 160 14.29 4.20 7.08
CA LEU A 160 13.99 3.17 6.11
C LEU A 160 13.57 1.91 6.85
N LEU A 161 12.39 1.36 6.52
CA LEU A 161 11.77 0.24 7.23
C LEU A 161 11.52 -0.91 6.25
N ASP A 162 12.22 -2.03 6.43
CA ASP A 162 12.12 -3.21 5.55
C ASP A 162 11.25 -4.28 6.20
N GLU A 163 9.97 -4.33 5.83
CA GLU A 163 8.93 -5.23 6.35
C GLU A 163 8.93 -5.37 7.91
N PRO A 164 8.93 -4.26 8.65
CA PRO A 164 9.19 -4.31 10.10
C PRO A 164 8.09 -4.99 10.90
N LEU A 165 6.86 -5.14 10.34
CA LEU A 165 5.71 -5.76 11.01
C LEU A 165 5.50 -7.23 10.60
N GLY A 166 6.26 -7.75 9.62
CA GLY A 166 6.03 -9.07 9.04
C GLY A 166 6.13 -10.25 10.01
N ALA A 167 6.88 -10.12 11.11
CA ALA A 167 7.07 -11.17 12.11
C ALA A 167 6.04 -11.13 13.27
N LEU A 168 5.10 -10.18 13.26
CA LEU A 168 4.13 -10.00 14.36
C LEU A 168 2.80 -10.70 14.06
N ASP A 169 2.11 -11.11 15.12
CA ASP A 169 0.72 -11.56 15.02
C ASP A 169 -0.23 -10.43 14.61
N VAL A 170 -1.42 -10.77 14.11
CA VAL A 170 -2.39 -9.81 13.53
C VAL A 170 -2.79 -8.71 14.51
N LYS A 171 -3.03 -9.05 15.79
CA LYS A 171 -3.47 -8.07 16.79
C LYS A 171 -2.37 -7.07 17.11
N LEU A 172 -1.16 -7.58 17.35
CA LEU A 172 0.00 -6.75 17.65
C LEU A 172 0.41 -5.91 16.44
N ARG A 173 0.29 -6.46 15.23
CA ARG A 173 0.55 -5.74 13.98
C ARG A 173 -0.35 -4.51 13.84
N LYS A 174 -1.67 -4.65 14.02
CA LYS A 174 -2.62 -3.52 13.97
C LYS A 174 -2.31 -2.43 15.01
N GLN A 175 -1.93 -2.84 16.22
CA GLN A 175 -1.50 -1.89 17.25
C GLN A 175 -0.23 -1.15 16.82
N MET A 176 0.78 -1.88 16.34
CA MET A 176 2.07 -1.30 15.92
C MET A 176 1.94 -0.38 14.70
N GLN A 177 0.98 -0.60 13.80
CA GLN A 177 0.69 0.31 12.69
C GLN A 177 0.30 1.70 13.21
N LEU A 178 -0.64 1.76 14.14
CA LEU A 178 -1.09 3.03 14.74
C LEU A 178 0.06 3.74 15.47
N GLU A 179 0.86 2.99 16.23
CA GLU A 179 2.01 3.52 16.95
C GLU A 179 3.09 4.08 16.02
N LEU A 180 3.42 3.34 14.93
CA LEU A 180 4.39 3.81 13.93
C LEU A 180 3.95 5.12 13.28
N LYS A 181 2.66 5.23 12.92
CA LYS A 181 2.12 6.47 12.34
C LYS A 181 2.15 7.62 13.35
N ALA A 182 1.83 7.37 14.62
CA ALA A 182 1.90 8.37 15.68
C ALA A 182 3.35 8.85 15.91
N ILE A 183 4.31 7.92 16.04
CA ILE A 183 5.74 8.26 16.21
C ILE A 183 6.24 9.09 15.01
N GLN A 184 5.89 8.71 13.79
CA GLN A 184 6.28 9.44 12.59
C GLN A 184 5.72 10.87 12.60
N HIS A 185 4.44 11.01 12.93
CA HIS A 185 3.75 12.30 13.00
C HIS A 185 4.39 13.22 14.08
N ASP A 186 4.62 12.69 15.28
CA ASP A 186 5.15 13.46 16.41
C ASP A 186 6.59 13.93 16.17
N LEU A 187 7.41 13.12 15.51
CA LEU A 187 8.79 13.45 15.19
C LEU A 187 8.93 14.26 13.89
N GLY A 188 7.94 14.24 13.00
CA GLY A 188 8.02 14.85 11.68
C GLY A 188 9.12 14.29 10.79
N THR A 189 9.62 13.08 11.10
CA THR A 189 10.69 12.40 10.34
C THR A 189 10.10 11.72 9.10
N THR A 190 10.83 11.73 7.99
CA THR A 190 10.45 11.00 6.77
C THR A 190 10.58 9.50 6.99
N PHE A 191 9.53 8.73 6.69
CA PHE A 191 9.57 7.27 6.74
C PHE A 191 9.41 6.70 5.34
N VAL A 192 10.28 5.73 4.99
CA VAL A 192 10.14 4.90 3.79
C VAL A 192 9.88 3.47 4.25
N TYR A 193 8.70 2.99 3.94
CA TYR A 193 8.18 1.72 4.46
C TYR A 193 8.01 0.71 3.33
N VAL A 194 8.66 -0.43 3.43
CA VAL A 194 8.48 -1.56 2.50
C VAL A 194 7.51 -2.55 3.10
N THR A 195 6.50 -2.91 2.34
CA THR A 195 5.55 -3.97 2.70
C THR A 195 4.99 -4.68 1.47
N HIS A 196 4.46 -5.87 1.68
CA HIS A 196 3.60 -6.57 0.73
C HIS A 196 2.13 -6.60 1.21
N ASP A 197 1.86 -6.06 2.40
CA ASP A 197 0.52 -5.99 2.99
C ASP A 197 -0.15 -4.67 2.58
N GLN A 198 -1.30 -4.82 1.89
CA GLN A 198 -2.06 -3.69 1.37
C GLN A 198 -2.72 -2.89 2.49
N GLU A 199 -3.23 -3.57 3.54
CA GLU A 199 -3.86 -2.91 4.69
C GLU A 199 -2.85 -2.00 5.41
N GLU A 200 -1.60 -2.45 5.56
CA GLU A 200 -0.53 -1.64 6.15
C GLU A 200 -0.27 -0.36 5.34
N ALA A 201 -0.07 -0.52 4.02
CA ALA A 201 0.21 0.62 3.16
C ALA A 201 -0.95 1.61 3.11
N LEU A 202 -2.19 1.13 2.97
CA LEU A 202 -3.39 1.99 2.91
C LEU A 202 -3.66 2.72 4.25
N ALA A 203 -3.38 2.07 5.39
CA ALA A 203 -3.67 2.64 6.71
C ALA A 203 -2.64 3.69 7.16
N MET A 204 -1.37 3.52 6.80
CA MET A 204 -0.29 4.34 7.37
C MET A 204 0.24 5.42 6.44
N SER A 205 0.18 5.23 5.12
CA SER A 205 0.92 6.05 4.18
C SER A 205 0.23 7.39 3.86
N ASP A 206 1.04 8.40 3.61
CA ASP A 206 0.58 9.63 2.96
C ASP A 206 0.57 9.44 1.44
N ARG A 207 1.59 8.70 0.90
CA ARG A 207 1.63 8.25 -0.50
C ARG A 207 2.21 6.84 -0.59
N ILE A 208 1.78 6.12 -1.62
CA ILE A 208 2.18 4.74 -1.91
C ILE A 208 2.73 4.69 -3.33
N ALA A 209 3.90 4.07 -3.52
CA ALA A 209 4.36 3.62 -4.82
C ALA A 209 4.07 2.11 -4.94
N VAL A 210 3.19 1.75 -5.87
CA VAL A 210 2.92 0.36 -6.20
C VAL A 210 3.98 -0.12 -7.18
N MET A 211 4.72 -1.15 -6.80
CA MET A 211 5.82 -1.70 -7.58
C MET A 211 5.48 -3.08 -8.16
N ASN A 212 5.85 -3.30 -9.40
CA ASN A 212 5.72 -4.56 -10.10
C ASN A 212 6.94 -4.80 -10.99
N ARG A 213 7.53 -6.00 -10.91
CA ARG A 213 8.67 -6.42 -11.78
C ARG A 213 9.79 -5.37 -11.89
N GLY A 214 10.12 -4.69 -10.78
CA GLY A 214 11.18 -3.70 -10.72
C GLY A 214 10.81 -2.29 -11.19
N ARG A 215 9.57 -2.05 -11.60
CA ARG A 215 9.05 -0.75 -12.03
C ARG A 215 8.03 -0.21 -11.06
N VAL A 216 7.81 1.09 -11.10
CA VAL A 216 6.71 1.75 -10.41
C VAL A 216 5.52 1.81 -11.36
N GLU A 217 4.42 1.19 -10.98
CA GLU A 217 3.17 1.17 -11.74
C GLU A 217 2.33 2.43 -11.53
N GLN A 218 2.26 2.88 -10.27
CA GLN A 218 1.49 4.07 -9.89
C GLN A 218 2.04 4.64 -8.59
N ILE A 219 1.99 5.97 -8.42
CA ILE A 219 2.25 6.68 -7.17
C ILE A 219 1.07 7.59 -6.86
N GLY A 220 0.47 7.43 -5.69
CA GLY A 220 -0.66 8.26 -5.27
C GLY A 220 -0.94 8.16 -3.77
N SER A 221 -1.92 8.93 -3.29
CA SER A 221 -2.48 8.75 -1.96
C SER A 221 -3.15 7.37 -1.85
N PRO A 222 -3.34 6.84 -0.63
CA PRO A 222 -4.07 5.58 -0.44
C PRO A 222 -5.42 5.54 -1.16
N ARG A 223 -6.13 6.66 -1.14
CA ARG A 223 -7.44 6.79 -1.78
C ARG A 223 -7.34 6.74 -3.30
N GLU A 224 -6.38 7.44 -3.91
CA GLU A 224 -6.15 7.40 -5.36
C GLU A 224 -5.78 6.00 -5.83
N ILE A 225 -4.85 5.32 -5.13
CA ILE A 225 -4.43 3.94 -5.44
C ILE A 225 -5.61 2.96 -5.39
N TYR A 226 -6.52 3.14 -4.41
CA TYR A 226 -7.67 2.25 -4.23
C TYR A 226 -8.84 2.56 -5.17
N GLU A 227 -9.24 3.84 -5.27
CA GLU A 227 -10.44 4.27 -6.01
C GLU A 227 -10.17 4.52 -7.50
N ARG A 228 -8.92 4.88 -7.86
CA ARG A 228 -8.52 5.27 -9.23
C ARG A 228 -7.25 4.56 -9.67
N PRO A 229 -7.26 3.22 -9.78
CA PRO A 229 -6.10 2.49 -10.27
C PRO A 229 -5.83 2.86 -11.73
N GLU A 230 -4.56 3.17 -12.05
CA GLU A 230 -4.12 3.59 -13.38
C GLU A 230 -3.80 2.40 -14.29
N THR A 231 -3.49 1.22 -13.71
CA THR A 231 -3.18 0.01 -14.47
C THR A 231 -4.02 -1.17 -14.02
N PRO A 232 -4.28 -2.14 -14.91
CA PRO A 232 -4.95 -3.39 -14.53
C PRO A 232 -4.25 -4.10 -13.36
N PHE A 233 -2.93 -4.06 -13.33
CA PHE A 233 -2.15 -4.64 -12.25
C PHE A 233 -2.49 -4.00 -10.90
N VAL A 234 -2.50 -2.66 -10.81
CA VAL A 234 -2.83 -1.95 -9.56
C VAL A 234 -4.26 -2.27 -9.14
N ALA A 235 -5.19 -2.30 -10.08
CA ALA A 235 -6.59 -2.64 -9.81
C ALA A 235 -6.77 -4.03 -9.20
N ASP A 236 -6.10 -5.03 -9.77
CA ASP A 236 -6.16 -6.42 -9.32
C ASP A 236 -5.36 -6.64 -8.03
N PHE A 237 -4.21 -5.95 -7.89
CA PHE A 237 -3.33 -6.14 -6.74
C PHE A 237 -3.89 -5.47 -5.48
N ILE A 238 -4.60 -4.34 -5.60
CA ILE A 238 -5.13 -3.59 -4.45
C ILE A 238 -6.57 -3.98 -4.17
N GLY A 239 -6.78 -4.81 -3.15
CA GLY A 239 -8.11 -5.25 -2.72
C GLY A 239 -8.80 -6.21 -3.69
N SER A 240 -10.07 -6.50 -3.42
CA SER A 240 -10.92 -7.31 -4.31
C SER A 240 -11.53 -6.45 -5.42
N LEU A 241 -11.72 -7.03 -6.59
CA LEU A 241 -12.24 -6.34 -7.76
C LEU A 241 -13.23 -7.24 -8.53
N ASN A 242 -14.35 -6.68 -8.97
CA ASN A 242 -15.16 -7.26 -10.03
C ASN A 242 -14.64 -6.74 -11.37
N ALA A 243 -14.16 -7.61 -12.23
CA ALA A 243 -13.73 -7.29 -13.57
C ALA A 243 -14.71 -7.88 -14.58
N LEU A 244 -15.34 -7.03 -15.40
CA LEU A 244 -16.31 -7.40 -16.41
C LEU A 244 -15.76 -7.08 -17.80
N GLU A 245 -15.78 -8.03 -18.72
CA GLU A 245 -15.44 -7.79 -20.11
C GLU A 245 -16.71 -7.50 -20.90
N LEU A 246 -16.82 -6.30 -21.45
CA LEU A 246 -18.04 -5.78 -22.04
C LEU A 246 -17.74 -5.11 -23.38
N THR A 247 -18.68 -5.21 -24.32
CA THR A 247 -18.62 -4.46 -25.58
C THR A 247 -19.35 -3.12 -25.39
N VAL A 248 -18.73 -2.03 -25.77
CA VAL A 248 -19.32 -0.68 -25.73
C VAL A 248 -20.33 -0.53 -26.86
N ASP A 249 -21.60 -0.34 -26.55
CA ASP A 249 -22.64 -0.10 -27.55
C ASP A 249 -22.68 1.36 -27.99
N GLU A 250 -22.60 2.29 -27.03
CA GLU A 250 -22.65 3.72 -27.28
C GLU A 250 -21.82 4.51 -26.27
N ILE A 251 -21.45 5.74 -26.65
CA ILE A 251 -20.77 6.69 -25.75
C ILE A 251 -21.63 7.94 -25.67
N VAL A 252 -22.08 8.28 -24.45
CA VAL A 252 -22.99 9.41 -24.19
C VAL A 252 -22.47 10.21 -23.01
N GLY A 253 -22.22 11.51 -23.20
CA GLY A 253 -21.86 12.43 -22.11
C GLY A 253 -20.56 12.08 -21.36
N GLY A 254 -19.60 11.40 -22.03
CA GLY A 254 -18.35 10.98 -21.40
C GLY A 254 -18.45 9.63 -20.67
N TYR A 255 -19.52 8.87 -20.92
CA TYR A 255 -19.74 7.53 -20.40
C TYR A 255 -19.89 6.52 -21.53
N ALA A 256 -19.24 5.36 -21.42
CA ALA A 256 -19.56 4.19 -22.24
C ALA A 256 -20.73 3.44 -21.61
N VAL A 257 -21.62 3.00 -22.47
CA VAL A 257 -22.77 2.18 -22.11
C VAL A 257 -22.66 0.83 -22.81
N SER A 258 -22.71 -0.26 -22.03
CA SER A 258 -22.79 -1.62 -22.51
C SER A 258 -24.13 -2.23 -22.11
N ARG A 259 -24.94 -2.64 -23.07
CA ARG A 259 -26.27 -3.25 -22.85
C ARG A 259 -26.11 -4.76 -22.79
N ILE A 260 -26.55 -5.36 -21.69
CA ILE A 260 -26.45 -6.81 -21.44
C ILE A 260 -27.79 -7.51 -21.71
N GLY A 261 -28.90 -6.82 -21.50
CA GLY A 261 -30.27 -7.26 -21.71
C GLY A 261 -31.19 -6.07 -21.96
N GLU A 262 -32.52 -6.30 -21.93
CA GLU A 262 -33.51 -5.23 -22.17
C GLU A 262 -33.42 -4.10 -21.15
N ASP A 263 -33.27 -4.45 -19.85
CA ASP A 263 -33.18 -3.50 -18.74
C ASP A 263 -31.82 -3.55 -18.03
N GLU A 264 -30.89 -4.33 -18.53
CA GLU A 264 -29.55 -4.53 -17.96
C GLU A 264 -28.51 -3.74 -18.74
N ARG A 265 -27.74 -2.91 -18.01
CA ARG A 265 -26.65 -2.12 -18.61
C ARG A 265 -25.52 -1.91 -17.62
N VAL A 266 -24.32 -1.70 -18.14
CA VAL A 266 -23.16 -1.21 -17.40
C VAL A 266 -22.75 0.14 -17.98
N VAL A 267 -22.59 1.11 -17.10
CA VAL A 267 -22.17 2.48 -17.44
C VAL A 267 -20.87 2.79 -16.74
N VAL A 268 -19.86 3.24 -17.49
CA VAL A 268 -18.52 3.54 -16.97
C VAL A 268 -18.00 4.86 -17.55
N PRO A 269 -17.32 5.71 -16.76
CA PRO A 269 -16.67 6.91 -17.29
C PRO A 269 -15.57 6.51 -18.28
N VAL A 270 -15.46 7.23 -19.41
CA VAL A 270 -14.42 6.97 -20.41
C VAL A 270 -13.62 8.21 -20.74
N GLY A 271 -12.36 7.98 -21.11
CA GLY A 271 -11.51 9.00 -21.73
C GLY A 271 -11.81 9.19 -23.22
N SER A 272 -11.10 10.13 -23.85
CA SER A 272 -11.25 10.51 -25.27
C SER A 272 -10.96 9.38 -26.26
N ASP A 273 -10.26 8.32 -25.84
CA ASP A 273 -9.71 7.30 -26.71
C ASP A 273 -10.59 6.05 -26.86
N THR A 274 -11.64 5.91 -26.01
CA THR A 274 -12.57 4.78 -26.06
C THR A 274 -13.54 4.91 -27.24
N ARG A 275 -13.80 3.81 -27.94
CA ARG A 275 -14.68 3.78 -29.14
C ARG A 275 -15.86 2.83 -28.95
N ALA A 276 -16.95 3.12 -29.64
CA ALA A 276 -18.06 2.16 -29.74
C ALA A 276 -17.61 0.89 -30.48
N ALA A 277 -18.25 -0.24 -30.15
CA ALA A 277 -17.92 -1.60 -30.62
C ALA A 277 -16.55 -2.14 -30.12
N GLU A 278 -15.89 -1.45 -29.24
CA GLU A 278 -14.66 -1.91 -28.58
C GLU A 278 -15.00 -2.78 -27.36
N THR A 279 -14.23 -3.87 -27.16
CA THR A 279 -14.32 -4.67 -25.94
C THR A 279 -13.42 -4.05 -24.89
N VAL A 280 -14.03 -3.67 -23.77
CA VAL A 280 -13.38 -3.01 -22.65
C VAL A 280 -13.47 -3.84 -21.38
N ARG A 281 -12.52 -3.66 -20.50
CA ARG A 281 -12.53 -4.25 -19.15
C ARG A 281 -13.00 -3.19 -18.16
N VAL A 282 -14.17 -3.43 -17.56
CA VAL A 282 -14.75 -2.56 -16.53
C VAL A 282 -14.52 -3.16 -15.16
N ALA A 283 -14.03 -2.33 -14.23
CA ALA A 283 -13.77 -2.69 -12.85
C ALA A 283 -14.75 -1.99 -11.91
N VAL A 284 -15.27 -2.72 -10.93
CA VAL A 284 -16.03 -2.15 -9.82
C VAL A 284 -15.70 -2.87 -8.51
N ARG A 285 -15.51 -2.11 -7.44
CA ARG A 285 -15.20 -2.68 -6.13
C ARG A 285 -16.43 -3.37 -5.53
N PRO A 286 -16.28 -4.55 -4.87
CA PRO A 286 -17.42 -5.28 -4.29
C PRO A 286 -18.26 -4.49 -3.29
N GLU A 287 -17.66 -3.60 -2.51
CA GLU A 287 -18.35 -2.74 -1.55
C GLU A 287 -19.15 -1.61 -2.21
N GLN A 288 -18.87 -1.29 -3.46
CA GLN A 288 -19.60 -0.30 -4.26
C GLN A 288 -20.83 -0.89 -4.96
N VAL A 289 -20.88 -2.23 -5.05
CA VAL A 289 -22.02 -2.94 -5.67
C VAL A 289 -23.15 -3.07 -4.67
N GLN A 290 -24.26 -2.39 -4.93
CA GLN A 290 -25.52 -2.58 -4.19
C GLN A 290 -26.18 -3.88 -4.63
N ILE A 291 -26.86 -4.57 -3.72
CA ILE A 291 -27.65 -5.77 -3.99
C ILE A 291 -29.03 -5.61 -3.38
N GLU A 292 -30.07 -5.87 -4.15
CA GLU A 292 -31.46 -5.80 -3.73
C GLU A 292 -32.25 -7.01 -4.25
N PRO A 293 -33.30 -7.48 -3.54
CA PRO A 293 -34.22 -8.43 -4.09
C PRO A 293 -34.82 -7.91 -5.41
N ALA A 294 -34.98 -8.76 -6.41
CA ALA A 294 -35.43 -8.34 -7.76
C ALA A 294 -36.78 -7.61 -7.77
N GLU A 295 -37.63 -7.87 -6.77
CA GLU A 295 -38.95 -7.25 -6.63
C GLU A 295 -38.90 -5.79 -6.14
N SER A 296 -37.77 -5.34 -5.59
CA SER A 296 -37.61 -4.02 -4.95
C SER A 296 -36.78 -3.04 -5.78
N ALA A 297 -36.25 -3.48 -6.92
CA ALA A 297 -35.23 -2.75 -7.68
C ALA A 297 -35.81 -1.57 -8.45
N GLY A 298 -35.54 -0.37 -7.95
CA GLY A 298 -35.86 0.91 -8.59
C GLY A 298 -34.68 1.86 -8.55
N GLY A 299 -33.95 1.99 -9.64
CA GLY A 299 -32.85 2.95 -9.77
C GLY A 299 -32.71 3.45 -11.20
N GLU A 300 -32.98 4.74 -11.44
CA GLU A 300 -32.69 5.40 -12.72
C GLU A 300 -31.25 5.92 -12.74
N GLY A 301 -30.50 5.67 -13.84
CA GLY A 301 -29.30 6.42 -14.18
C GLY A 301 -27.94 5.72 -14.02
N GLY A 302 -27.83 4.53 -13.42
CA GLY A 302 -26.57 3.83 -13.21
C GLY A 302 -26.44 2.48 -13.93
N SER A 303 -25.39 1.74 -13.55
CA SER A 303 -25.23 0.32 -13.93
C SER A 303 -26.26 -0.55 -13.21
N ARG A 304 -26.80 -1.52 -13.93
CA ARG A 304 -27.76 -2.49 -13.41
C ARG A 304 -27.57 -3.85 -14.06
N LEU A 305 -27.48 -4.88 -13.25
CA LEU A 305 -27.40 -6.28 -13.68
C LEU A 305 -28.36 -7.13 -12.84
N ASP A 306 -29.14 -7.98 -13.49
CA ASP A 306 -29.95 -8.98 -12.80
C ASP A 306 -29.15 -10.28 -12.67
N GLY A 307 -29.33 -11.00 -11.58
CA GLY A 307 -28.58 -12.22 -11.35
C GLY A 307 -29.22 -13.14 -10.33
N LYS A 308 -28.55 -14.26 -10.14
CA LYS A 308 -28.92 -15.27 -9.15
C LYS A 308 -27.78 -15.46 -8.14
N VAL A 309 -28.10 -15.42 -6.86
CA VAL A 309 -27.12 -15.66 -5.80
C VAL A 309 -26.61 -17.09 -5.87
N ALA A 310 -25.32 -17.25 -6.16
CA ALA A 310 -24.65 -18.54 -6.25
C ALA A 310 -24.10 -18.98 -4.89
N GLU A 311 -23.56 -18.02 -4.11
CA GLU A 311 -22.91 -18.31 -2.83
C GLU A 311 -23.04 -17.09 -1.90
N ILE A 312 -23.11 -17.37 -0.59
CA ILE A 312 -23.11 -16.34 0.48
C ILE A 312 -22.04 -16.72 1.49
N VAL A 313 -21.07 -15.82 1.72
CA VAL A 313 -19.97 -16.03 2.67
C VAL A 313 -20.05 -14.96 3.76
N TYR A 314 -20.25 -15.37 5.00
CA TYR A 314 -20.25 -14.47 6.16
C TYR A 314 -18.83 -14.31 6.73
N LEU A 315 -18.32 -13.08 6.77
CA LEU A 315 -16.96 -12.75 7.22
C LEU A 315 -16.94 -11.91 8.51
N GLY A 316 -18.02 -11.89 9.25
CA GLY A 316 -18.14 -11.16 10.52
C GLY A 316 -18.50 -9.67 10.33
N MET A 317 -17.60 -8.87 9.77
CA MET A 317 -17.85 -7.44 9.50
C MET A 317 -18.79 -7.20 8.32
N TYR A 318 -18.77 -8.07 7.34
CA TYR A 318 -19.62 -8.00 6.14
C TYR A 318 -19.93 -9.38 5.61
N THR A 319 -20.96 -9.46 4.77
CA THR A 319 -21.32 -10.66 4.02
C THR A 319 -20.97 -10.46 2.55
N GLN A 320 -20.33 -11.46 1.94
CA GLN A 320 -20.09 -11.51 0.51
C GLN A 320 -21.22 -12.26 -0.18
N PHE A 321 -21.81 -11.65 -1.20
CA PHE A 321 -22.78 -12.27 -2.08
C PHE A 321 -22.12 -12.48 -3.44
N HIS A 322 -21.94 -13.72 -3.85
CA HIS A 322 -21.48 -14.08 -5.18
C HIS A 322 -22.70 -14.28 -6.07
N VAL A 323 -22.85 -13.45 -7.08
CA VAL A 323 -24.04 -13.41 -7.94
C VAL A 323 -23.63 -13.75 -9.37
N ASP A 324 -24.22 -14.78 -9.94
CA ASP A 324 -24.07 -15.11 -11.36
C ASP A 324 -25.02 -14.23 -12.17
N THR A 325 -24.45 -13.40 -13.05
CA THR A 325 -25.15 -12.49 -13.97
C THR A 325 -24.84 -12.88 -15.42
N ARG A 326 -25.52 -12.24 -16.38
CA ARG A 326 -25.20 -12.41 -17.82
C ARG A 326 -23.84 -11.83 -18.21
N ALA A 327 -23.35 -10.83 -17.45
CA ALA A 327 -22.04 -10.20 -17.66
C ALA A 327 -20.89 -10.96 -16.95
N GLY A 328 -21.18 -12.06 -16.27
CA GLY A 328 -20.24 -12.84 -15.47
C GLY A 328 -20.58 -12.84 -13.99
N ARG A 329 -19.70 -13.40 -13.17
CA ARG A 329 -19.87 -13.43 -11.73
C ARG A 329 -19.47 -12.10 -11.11
N VAL A 330 -20.36 -11.52 -10.29
CA VAL A 330 -20.17 -10.26 -9.56
C VAL A 330 -20.27 -10.54 -8.08
N VAL A 331 -19.34 -9.98 -7.31
CA VAL A 331 -19.31 -10.05 -5.85
C VAL A 331 -19.78 -8.72 -5.27
N SER A 332 -20.68 -8.76 -4.30
CA SER A 332 -21.08 -7.60 -3.50
C SER A 332 -20.72 -7.82 -2.03
N HIS A 333 -20.11 -6.82 -1.39
CA HIS A 333 -19.82 -6.80 0.04
C HIS A 333 -20.83 -5.91 0.76
N ARG A 334 -21.61 -6.49 1.67
CA ARG A 334 -22.64 -5.74 2.41
C ARG A 334 -22.48 -5.93 3.90
N LEU A 335 -22.57 -4.82 4.62
CA LEU A 335 -22.74 -4.87 6.07
C LEU A 335 -24.08 -5.57 6.38
N ALA A 336 -24.21 -6.10 7.61
CA ALA A 336 -25.42 -6.75 8.04
C ALA A 336 -26.62 -5.79 7.91
N ASP A 337 -27.63 -6.19 7.10
CA ASP A 337 -28.84 -5.43 6.83
C ASP A 337 -30.06 -6.38 6.92
N GLU A 338 -31.13 -5.92 7.55
CA GLU A 338 -32.38 -6.69 7.69
C GLU A 338 -33.00 -7.05 6.34
N THR A 339 -32.87 -6.17 5.33
CA THR A 339 -33.39 -6.38 3.98
C THR A 339 -32.71 -7.58 3.31
N LEU A 340 -31.41 -7.74 3.55
CA LEU A 340 -30.60 -8.83 3.00
C LEU A 340 -30.74 -10.14 3.78
N SER A 341 -31.32 -10.12 4.98
CA SER A 341 -31.60 -11.33 5.77
C SER A 341 -32.54 -12.31 5.04
N ARG A 342 -33.32 -11.83 4.07
CA ARG A 342 -34.24 -12.62 3.25
C ARG A 342 -33.59 -13.19 1.99
N VAL A 343 -32.38 -12.74 1.64
CA VAL A 343 -31.66 -13.23 0.47
C VAL A 343 -30.96 -14.52 0.81
N SER A 344 -31.23 -15.58 0.05
CA SER A 344 -30.63 -16.91 0.18
C SER A 344 -29.95 -17.34 -1.12
N VAL A 345 -29.14 -18.39 -1.04
CA VAL A 345 -28.59 -19.03 -2.26
C VAL A 345 -29.74 -19.42 -3.18
N GLY A 346 -29.64 -19.03 -4.44
CA GLY A 346 -30.70 -19.24 -5.45
C GLY A 346 -31.70 -18.09 -5.60
N SER A 347 -31.71 -17.08 -4.69
CA SER A 347 -32.56 -15.89 -4.82
C SER A 347 -32.21 -15.10 -6.09
N ARG A 348 -33.23 -14.55 -6.74
CA ARG A 348 -33.06 -13.55 -7.81
C ARG A 348 -32.82 -12.18 -7.17
N VAL A 349 -31.80 -11.48 -7.65
CA VAL A 349 -31.37 -10.18 -7.13
C VAL A 349 -31.02 -9.24 -8.28
N THR A 350 -31.09 -7.96 -8.01
CA THR A 350 -30.56 -6.92 -8.88
C THR A 350 -29.33 -6.31 -8.23
N LEU A 351 -28.26 -6.19 -9.00
CA LEU A 351 -27.05 -5.48 -8.64
C LEU A 351 -27.04 -4.11 -9.29
N SER A 352 -26.62 -3.08 -8.55
CA SER A 352 -26.52 -1.73 -9.10
C SER A 352 -25.34 -0.96 -8.52
N TRP A 353 -24.82 -0.02 -9.28
CA TRP A 353 -23.79 0.93 -8.84
C TRP A 353 -23.83 2.20 -9.70
N PRO A 354 -23.47 3.37 -9.11
CA PRO A 354 -23.31 4.61 -9.87
C PRO A 354 -22.11 4.54 -10.81
N PRO A 355 -22.16 5.21 -11.98
CA PRO A 355 -21.08 5.16 -12.98
C PRO A 355 -19.70 5.55 -12.44
N GLU A 356 -19.65 6.53 -11.55
CA GLU A 356 -18.42 7.04 -10.92
C GLU A 356 -17.69 6.01 -10.04
N HIS A 357 -18.35 4.91 -9.66
CA HIS A 357 -17.75 3.82 -8.91
C HIS A 357 -17.16 2.72 -9.80
N ALA A 358 -17.35 2.83 -11.10
CA ALA A 358 -16.71 1.94 -12.07
C ALA A 358 -15.51 2.64 -12.74
N SER A 359 -14.50 1.86 -13.08
CA SER A 359 -13.30 2.32 -13.77
C SER A 359 -13.06 1.50 -15.03
N LEU A 360 -12.54 2.14 -16.07
CA LEU A 360 -12.09 1.47 -17.28
C LEU A 360 -10.63 1.04 -17.10
N LEU A 361 -10.33 -0.25 -17.19
CA LEU A 361 -8.97 -0.81 -17.08
C LEU A 361 -8.24 -0.98 -18.42
N GLY A 362 -8.71 -0.33 -19.49
CA GLY A 362 -8.15 -0.44 -20.84
C GLY A 362 -8.86 -1.48 -21.70
N THR A 363 -8.34 -1.71 -22.91
CA THR A 363 -8.81 -2.75 -23.84
C THR A 363 -8.43 -4.13 -23.33
N ALA A 364 -9.29 -5.12 -23.58
CA ALA A 364 -9.09 -6.50 -23.11
C ALA A 364 -7.89 -7.17 -23.83
N GLU A 365 -6.67 -6.99 -23.33
CA GLU A 365 -5.61 -7.94 -23.59
C GLU A 365 -5.74 -9.12 -22.60
N PRO A 366 -5.65 -10.38 -23.05
CA PRO A 366 -5.84 -11.52 -22.17
C PRO A 366 -4.76 -11.52 -21.08
N LEU A 367 -5.20 -11.55 -19.81
CA LEU A 367 -4.31 -11.82 -18.67
C LEU A 367 -3.62 -13.17 -18.91
N ALA A 368 -2.31 -13.14 -19.11
CA ALA A 368 -1.49 -14.33 -18.98
C ALA A 368 -1.55 -14.76 -17.50
N LEU A 369 -2.40 -15.77 -17.24
CA LEU A 369 -2.40 -16.50 -15.97
C LEU A 369 -0.98 -17.05 -15.74
N ALA A 370 -0.29 -16.53 -14.72
CA ALA A 370 1.00 -17.03 -14.26
C ALA A 370 0.79 -18.00 -13.09
#